data_ba3114e1f6c11437e5257713726d1649
#
_entry.id   ba3114e1f6c11437e5257713726d1649
#
_cell.length_a   1.000
_cell.length_b   1.000
_cell.length_c   1.000
_cell.angle_alpha   90.00
_cell.angle_beta   90.00
_cell.angle_gamma   90.00
#
_symmetry.space_group_name_H-M   'P 1'
#
loop_
_entity.id
_entity.type
_entity.pdbx_description
1 polymer ?
#
loop_
_entity_poly.entity_id
_entity_poly.type
_entity_poly.pdbx_seq_one_letter_code
_entity_poly.pdbx_strand_id
1 'polypeptide(L)'
;MENDITEEKETMTAQEAEEFLNEMRKVFSIVRILDQKNFERDENHLNEHGAFPCQCYEFWKKNRFCENCISMKTFRDKKQRSKLEFLDSTIYQVISHYVEVDGEPCVIELISQLDEDALVDNDGRMHLLKKLTGYNKELYTDALTGTYNRRYYEDRLKKMKEAAGVAMIDLDDFKMYNDTYGHRAGDKVLDAVVKVIRKCIRKSDILVRYGGDEFLLILKDIGEADFVQKLHTIQEEIHQTRIQEYKKIRLSVSIGGVRMKEETLEEAINRADHFMYQAKTQKNMVVTEERKLQTAGEEKVENSKMSKKSRSHRVMIVDDSEMNRFLLREMLGQ
;
A
#
# COMPACT_ATOMS: atom_id res chain seq x y z
N MET A 1 -7.68 -38.85 -30.59
CA MET A 1 -8.07 -39.71 -29.47
C MET A 1 -8.33 -38.78 -28.31
N GLU A 2 -9.58 -38.34 -28.21
CA GLU A 2 -10.06 -37.60 -27.03
C GLU A 2 -10.18 -38.59 -25.89
N ASN A 3 -9.35 -38.44 -24.87
CA ASN A 3 -9.55 -39.13 -23.62
C ASN A 3 -10.74 -38.46 -22.91
N ASP A 4 -11.90 -39.04 -23.06
CA ASP A 4 -13.05 -38.86 -22.19
C ASP A 4 -12.64 -39.40 -20.78
N ILE A 5 -12.10 -38.50 -19.97
CA ILE A 5 -11.97 -38.75 -18.53
C ILE A 5 -13.39 -38.56 -18.00
N THR A 6 -14.11 -39.65 -17.84
CA THR A 6 -15.40 -39.72 -17.14
C THR A 6 -15.21 -39.01 -15.78
N GLU A 7 -16.02 -37.95 -15.57
CA GLU A 7 -16.16 -37.26 -14.29
C GLU A 7 -16.76 -38.26 -13.28
N GLU A 8 -15.93 -39.03 -12.58
CA GLU A 8 -16.36 -39.76 -11.39
C GLU A 8 -16.75 -38.72 -10.33
N LYS A 9 -18.03 -38.64 -10.04
CA LYS A 9 -18.57 -37.92 -8.87
C LYS A 9 -18.00 -38.58 -7.63
N GLU A 10 -17.01 -37.99 -6.98
CA GLU A 10 -16.59 -38.46 -5.66
C GLU A 10 -17.70 -38.11 -4.64
N THR A 11 -18.47 -39.13 -4.28
CA THR A 11 -19.41 -39.08 -3.16
C THR A 11 -18.80 -39.80 -1.98
N MET A 12 -18.83 -39.18 -0.82
CA MET A 12 -18.29 -39.75 0.42
C MET A 12 -19.19 -39.44 1.61
N THR A 13 -19.10 -40.25 2.63
CA THR A 13 -19.74 -39.95 3.92
C THR A 13 -18.91 -38.93 4.69
N ALA A 14 -19.50 -38.28 5.70
CA ALA A 14 -18.78 -37.36 6.58
C ALA A 14 -17.57 -38.02 7.25
N GLN A 15 -17.64 -39.28 7.60
CA GLN A 15 -16.53 -40.02 8.18
C GLN A 15 -15.39 -40.22 7.18
N GLU A 16 -15.69 -40.65 5.96
CA GLU A 16 -14.70 -40.80 4.88
C GLU A 16 -14.05 -39.46 4.51
N ALA A 17 -14.85 -38.39 4.51
CA ALA A 17 -14.35 -37.04 4.28
C ALA A 17 -13.32 -36.64 5.37
N GLU A 18 -13.64 -36.87 6.64
CA GLU A 18 -12.73 -36.55 7.75
C GLU A 18 -11.43 -37.39 7.70
N GLU A 19 -11.54 -38.69 7.37
CA GLU A 19 -10.38 -39.57 7.18
C GLU A 19 -9.50 -39.05 6.02
N PHE A 20 -10.11 -38.68 4.89
CA PHE A 20 -9.41 -38.11 3.75
C PHE A 20 -8.72 -36.78 4.12
N LEU A 21 -9.41 -35.87 4.80
CA LEU A 21 -8.82 -34.60 5.24
C LEU A 21 -7.62 -34.83 6.17
N ASN A 22 -7.72 -35.82 7.08
CA ASN A 22 -6.62 -36.16 7.99
C ASN A 22 -5.38 -36.70 7.26
N GLU A 23 -5.59 -37.50 6.20
CA GLU A 23 -4.48 -37.94 5.35
C GLU A 23 -3.85 -36.76 4.57
N MET A 24 -4.67 -35.89 4.01
CA MET A 24 -4.19 -34.72 3.26
C MET A 24 -3.46 -33.72 4.15
N ARG A 25 -3.84 -33.58 5.42
CA ARG A 25 -3.12 -32.70 6.40
C ARG A 25 -1.67 -33.15 6.65
N LYS A 26 -1.31 -34.40 6.31
CA LYS A 26 0.08 -34.86 6.39
C LYS A 26 0.96 -34.31 5.26
N VAL A 27 0.34 -33.89 4.16
CA VAL A 27 1.04 -33.48 2.92
C VAL A 27 0.86 -32.00 2.63
N PHE A 28 -0.32 -31.46 2.88
CA PHE A 28 -0.67 -30.08 2.58
C PHE A 28 -0.62 -29.21 3.83
N SER A 29 -0.14 -27.98 3.68
CA SER A 29 -0.02 -27.03 4.78
C SER A 29 -1.38 -26.66 5.36
N ILE A 30 -2.41 -26.58 4.50
CA ILE A 30 -3.80 -26.32 4.90
C ILE A 30 -4.71 -27.22 4.07
N VAL A 31 -5.65 -27.85 4.78
CA VAL A 31 -6.69 -28.67 4.18
C VAL A 31 -8.02 -28.28 4.81
N ARG A 32 -9.00 -27.94 3.99
CA ARG A 32 -10.33 -27.54 4.47
C ARG A 32 -11.41 -27.96 3.51
N ILE A 33 -12.61 -28.11 4.05
CA ILE A 33 -13.83 -28.33 3.28
C ILE A 33 -14.66 -27.04 3.33
N LEU A 34 -15.24 -26.70 2.20
CA LEU A 34 -16.08 -25.52 2.01
C LEU A 34 -17.44 -25.99 1.51
N ASP A 35 -18.48 -25.68 2.26
CA ASP A 35 -19.87 -25.94 1.90
C ASP A 35 -20.51 -24.72 1.21
N GLN A 36 -21.80 -24.83 0.87
CA GLN A 36 -22.54 -23.76 0.24
C GLN A 36 -22.52 -22.47 1.05
N LYS A 37 -22.58 -22.55 2.39
CA LYS A 37 -22.59 -21.37 3.29
C LYS A 37 -21.29 -20.55 3.20
N ASN A 38 -20.17 -21.18 2.89
CA ASN A 38 -18.89 -20.47 2.70
C ASN A 38 -18.88 -19.58 1.45
N PHE A 39 -19.81 -19.78 0.51
CA PHE A 39 -19.90 -19.04 -0.74
C PHE A 39 -21.08 -18.07 -0.79
N GLU A 40 -22.02 -18.13 0.14
CA GLU A 40 -23.14 -17.21 0.24
C GLU A 40 -22.70 -15.90 0.90
N ARG A 41 -23.10 -14.78 0.29
CA ARG A 41 -22.89 -13.44 0.84
C ARG A 41 -24.02 -13.15 1.81
N ASP A 42 -23.97 -13.64 3.03
CA ASP A 42 -24.90 -13.23 4.05
C ASP A 42 -24.21 -12.26 5.02
N GLU A 43 -24.53 -10.97 4.90
CA GLU A 43 -24.01 -9.90 5.76
C GLU A 43 -24.47 -10.02 7.21
N ASN A 44 -25.37 -10.96 7.53
CA ASN A 44 -26.06 -11.09 8.82
C ASN A 44 -25.67 -12.35 9.62
N HIS A 45 -24.80 -13.22 9.16
CA HIS A 45 -24.41 -14.42 9.90
C HIS A 45 -23.13 -14.20 10.73
N LEU A 46 -23.32 -13.64 11.91
CA LEU A 46 -22.39 -13.80 13.04
C LEU A 46 -22.67 -15.16 13.70
N ASN A 47 -21.63 -15.96 13.96
CA ASN A 47 -21.80 -17.15 14.81
C ASN A 47 -22.18 -16.75 16.23
N GLU A 48 -22.64 -17.70 17.06
CA GLU A 48 -23.09 -17.49 18.45
C GLU A 48 -22.03 -16.78 19.34
N HIS A 49 -20.78 -16.64 18.86
CA HIS A 49 -19.67 -15.95 19.53
C HIS A 49 -19.32 -14.61 18.90
N GLY A 50 -20.13 -14.09 17.98
CA GLY A 50 -19.90 -12.78 17.34
C GLY A 50 -18.76 -12.74 16.32
N ALA A 51 -18.22 -13.88 15.91
CA ALA A 51 -17.23 -13.99 14.84
C ALA A 51 -17.90 -14.53 13.56
N PHE A 52 -17.49 -14.00 12.41
CA PHE A 52 -17.86 -14.61 11.14
C PHE A 52 -17.26 -16.02 11.05
N PRO A 53 -18.00 -17.02 10.51
CA PRO A 53 -17.39 -18.32 10.23
C PRO A 53 -16.15 -18.08 9.37
N CYS A 54 -15.04 -18.73 9.74
CA CYS A 54 -13.69 -18.54 9.19
C CYS A 54 -13.74 -18.35 7.67
N GLN A 55 -13.62 -17.13 7.23
CA GLN A 55 -13.81 -16.78 5.83
C GLN A 55 -12.53 -17.19 5.09
N CYS A 56 -12.67 -17.93 4.02
CA CYS A 56 -11.54 -18.51 3.28
C CYS A 56 -10.49 -17.47 2.83
N TYR A 57 -10.88 -16.22 2.73
CA TYR A 57 -10.00 -15.13 2.32
C TYR A 57 -9.18 -14.52 3.47
N GLU A 58 -9.54 -14.74 4.74
CA GLU A 58 -8.76 -14.25 5.90
C GLU A 58 -7.35 -14.84 5.93
N PHE A 59 -7.22 -16.10 5.54
CA PHE A 59 -5.90 -16.71 5.37
C PHE A 59 -5.00 -15.91 4.42
N TRP A 60 -5.60 -15.34 3.37
CA TRP A 60 -4.89 -14.51 2.39
C TRP A 60 -4.73 -13.06 2.84
N LYS A 61 -5.00 -12.74 4.11
CA LYS A 61 -5.01 -11.37 4.66
C LYS A 61 -5.86 -10.40 3.83
N LYS A 62 -6.94 -10.93 3.25
CA LYS A 62 -7.92 -10.15 2.47
C LYS A 62 -9.15 -9.88 3.33
N ASN A 63 -9.76 -8.74 3.15
CA ASN A 63 -10.99 -8.32 3.85
C ASN A 63 -12.26 -8.52 3.01
N ARG A 64 -12.14 -9.24 1.89
CA ARG A 64 -13.24 -9.53 0.96
C ARG A 64 -12.98 -10.78 0.15
N PHE A 65 -14.03 -11.34 -0.44
CA PHE A 65 -13.95 -12.47 -1.35
C PHE A 65 -12.94 -12.22 -2.47
N CYS A 66 -12.19 -13.27 -2.81
CA CYS A 66 -11.24 -13.23 -3.92
C CYS A 66 -11.97 -12.99 -5.24
N GLU A 67 -11.53 -12.02 -6.03
CA GLU A 67 -12.12 -11.74 -7.36
C GLU A 67 -12.01 -12.94 -8.30
N ASN A 68 -10.97 -13.74 -8.16
CA ASN A 68 -10.75 -14.97 -8.91
C ASN A 68 -10.74 -16.20 -7.97
N CYS A 69 -11.85 -16.42 -7.25
CA CYS A 69 -11.99 -17.57 -6.36
C CYS A 69 -12.16 -18.86 -7.17
N ILE A 70 -11.15 -19.75 -7.12
CA ILE A 70 -11.23 -21.03 -7.83
C ILE A 70 -12.20 -21.99 -7.14
N SER A 71 -12.31 -21.95 -5.82
CA SER A 71 -13.21 -22.83 -5.05
C SER A 71 -14.67 -22.53 -5.35
N MET A 72 -15.06 -21.25 -5.48
CA MET A 72 -16.40 -20.88 -5.94
C MET A 72 -16.68 -21.34 -7.38
N LYS A 73 -15.69 -21.24 -8.27
CA LYS A 73 -15.81 -21.74 -9.63
C LYS A 73 -15.95 -23.28 -9.65
N THR A 74 -15.12 -23.96 -8.87
CA THR A 74 -15.18 -25.43 -8.69
C THR A 74 -16.53 -25.88 -8.13
N PHE A 75 -17.06 -25.17 -7.13
CA PHE A 75 -18.38 -25.44 -6.56
C PHE A 75 -19.48 -25.35 -7.61
N ARG A 76 -19.45 -24.33 -8.46
CA ARG A 76 -20.46 -24.12 -9.50
C ARG A 76 -20.33 -25.07 -10.69
N ASP A 77 -19.09 -25.23 -11.19
CA ASP A 77 -18.84 -25.93 -12.47
C ASP A 77 -18.50 -27.42 -12.25
N LYS A 78 -18.32 -27.85 -10.98
CA LYS A 78 -17.93 -29.21 -10.56
C LYS A 78 -16.60 -29.70 -11.16
N LYS A 79 -15.71 -28.76 -11.55
CA LYS A 79 -14.41 -29.08 -12.16
C LYS A 79 -13.29 -28.76 -11.23
N GLN A 80 -12.36 -29.70 -11.07
CA GLN A 80 -11.12 -29.44 -10.33
C GLN A 80 -10.36 -28.27 -10.95
N ARG A 81 -9.82 -27.41 -10.07
CA ARG A 81 -9.04 -26.24 -10.46
C ARG A 81 -7.80 -26.11 -9.58
N SER A 82 -6.79 -25.48 -10.14
CA SER A 82 -5.62 -25.10 -9.37
C SER A 82 -5.20 -23.68 -9.74
N LYS A 83 -4.56 -22.98 -8.78
CA LYS A 83 -3.92 -21.68 -9.02
C LYS A 83 -2.71 -21.53 -8.11
N LEU A 84 -1.87 -20.57 -8.46
CA LEU A 84 -0.86 -20.03 -7.56
C LEU A 84 -1.40 -18.76 -6.89
N GLU A 85 -1.19 -18.65 -5.59
CA GLU A 85 -1.53 -17.44 -4.81
C GLU A 85 -0.27 -16.96 -4.11
N PHE A 86 -0.14 -15.65 -3.98
CA PHE A 86 1.02 -15.02 -3.38
C PHE A 86 0.59 -14.34 -2.07
N LEU A 87 1.28 -14.68 -1.00
CA LEU A 87 1.11 -14.03 0.29
C LEU A 87 2.47 -13.59 0.80
N ASP A 88 2.67 -12.28 0.91
CA ASP A 88 3.97 -11.68 1.22
C ASP A 88 5.05 -12.14 0.18
N SER A 89 6.10 -12.81 0.63
CA SER A 89 7.15 -13.38 -0.23
C SER A 89 6.97 -14.87 -0.52
N THR A 90 5.87 -15.48 -0.05
CA THR A 90 5.65 -16.92 -0.13
C THR A 90 4.63 -17.24 -1.23
N ILE A 91 4.89 -18.31 -1.96
CA ILE A 91 4.03 -18.81 -3.02
C ILE A 91 3.28 -20.02 -2.50
N TYR A 92 1.97 -20.04 -2.74
CA TYR A 92 1.11 -21.16 -2.38
C TYR A 92 0.47 -21.73 -3.63
N GLN A 93 0.47 -23.05 -3.75
CA GLN A 93 -0.39 -23.76 -4.67
C GLN A 93 -1.73 -24.03 -3.99
N VAL A 94 -2.82 -23.65 -4.62
CA VAL A 94 -4.18 -23.92 -4.17
C VAL A 94 -4.83 -24.85 -5.17
N ILE A 95 -5.33 -25.97 -4.69
CA ILE A 95 -6.09 -26.95 -5.47
C ILE A 95 -7.49 -26.98 -4.89
N SER A 96 -8.52 -26.92 -5.71
CA SER A 96 -9.93 -27.06 -5.31
C SER A 96 -10.57 -28.21 -6.08
N HIS A 97 -11.19 -29.11 -5.33
CA HIS A 97 -11.83 -30.31 -5.86
C HIS A 97 -13.28 -30.41 -5.36
N TYR A 98 -14.22 -30.70 -6.27
CA TYR A 98 -15.63 -30.84 -5.92
C TYR A 98 -15.90 -32.23 -5.37
N VAL A 99 -16.66 -32.31 -4.27
CA VAL A 99 -17.11 -33.56 -3.65
C VAL A 99 -18.54 -33.40 -3.16
N GLU A 100 -19.25 -34.52 -3.00
CA GLU A 100 -20.53 -34.58 -2.29
C GLU A 100 -20.34 -35.33 -0.99
N VAL A 101 -20.58 -34.68 0.17
CA VAL A 101 -20.45 -35.28 1.49
C VAL A 101 -21.85 -35.47 2.07
N ASP A 102 -22.22 -36.72 2.33
CA ASP A 102 -23.58 -37.10 2.76
C ASP A 102 -24.69 -36.54 1.85
N GLY A 103 -24.37 -36.41 0.55
CA GLY A 103 -25.26 -35.83 -0.46
C GLY A 103 -25.27 -34.32 -0.59
N GLU A 104 -24.52 -33.61 0.28
CA GLU A 104 -24.40 -32.16 0.24
C GLU A 104 -23.16 -31.74 -0.61
N PRO A 105 -23.32 -30.74 -1.48
CA PRO A 105 -22.23 -30.27 -2.35
C PRO A 105 -21.16 -29.51 -1.54
N CYS A 106 -19.93 -29.93 -1.69
CA CYS A 106 -18.76 -29.33 -1.01
C CYS A 106 -17.60 -29.15 -1.98
N VAL A 107 -16.60 -28.36 -1.54
CA VAL A 107 -15.30 -28.25 -2.18
C VAL A 107 -14.21 -28.53 -1.16
N ILE A 108 -13.35 -29.48 -1.44
CA ILE A 108 -12.11 -29.66 -0.70
C ILE A 108 -11.06 -28.72 -1.30
N GLU A 109 -10.45 -27.92 -0.43
CA GLU A 109 -9.37 -27.00 -0.79
C GLU A 109 -8.08 -27.44 -0.13
N LEU A 110 -7.08 -27.73 -0.96
CA LEU A 110 -5.75 -28.17 -0.55
C LEU A 110 -4.76 -27.06 -0.86
N ILE A 111 -4.01 -26.63 0.14
CA ILE A 111 -3.05 -25.52 -0.01
C ILE A 111 -1.67 -26.00 0.44
N SER A 112 -0.70 -25.92 -0.46
CA SER A 112 0.70 -26.17 -0.19
C SER A 112 1.51 -24.90 -0.28
N GLN A 113 2.37 -24.65 0.69
CA GLN A 113 3.46 -23.72 0.51
C GLN A 113 4.46 -24.33 -0.48
N LEU A 114 4.88 -23.56 -1.46
CA LEU A 114 5.93 -23.96 -2.38
C LEU A 114 7.25 -23.37 -1.88
N ASP A 115 8.12 -24.23 -1.38
CA ASP A 115 9.46 -23.84 -0.99
C ASP A 115 10.32 -23.57 -2.22
N GLU A 116 11.31 -22.68 -2.10
CA GLU A 116 12.22 -22.38 -3.21
C GLU A 116 12.92 -23.65 -3.72
N ASP A 117 13.25 -24.57 -2.84
CA ASP A 117 13.90 -25.84 -3.16
C ASP A 117 12.97 -26.84 -3.87
N ALA A 118 11.67 -26.80 -3.61
CA ALA A 118 10.67 -27.65 -4.29
C ALA A 118 10.45 -27.27 -5.76
N LEU A 119 10.97 -26.13 -6.18
CA LEU A 119 10.85 -25.60 -7.55
C LEU A 119 12.11 -25.89 -8.38
N VAL A 120 13.08 -26.60 -7.83
CA VAL A 120 14.33 -26.99 -8.50
C VAL A 120 14.15 -28.34 -9.17
N ASP A 121 13.32 -28.43 -10.18
CA ASP A 121 13.52 -29.43 -11.21
C ASP A 121 14.12 -28.75 -12.47
N ASN A 122 14.95 -29.48 -13.19
CA ASN A 122 15.85 -28.99 -14.22
C ASN A 122 15.17 -28.32 -15.44
N ASP A 123 13.85 -28.20 -15.50
CA ASP A 123 13.11 -27.83 -16.71
C ASP A 123 12.21 -26.58 -16.60
N GLY A 124 12.74 -25.48 -16.10
CA GLY A 124 12.12 -24.19 -16.39
C GLY A 124 11.00 -23.72 -15.46
N ARG A 125 10.54 -24.49 -14.45
CA ARG A 125 9.56 -24.04 -13.44
C ARG A 125 10.13 -22.90 -12.59
N MET A 126 11.41 -23.00 -12.19
CA MET A 126 12.15 -21.93 -11.53
C MET A 126 12.18 -20.64 -12.38
N HIS A 127 12.28 -20.80 -13.69
CA HIS A 127 12.29 -19.67 -14.60
C HIS A 127 10.91 -18.98 -14.66
N LEU A 128 9.82 -19.75 -14.60
CA LEU A 128 8.45 -19.18 -14.59
C LEU A 128 8.17 -18.43 -13.30
N LEU A 129 8.57 -18.98 -12.15
CA LEU A 129 8.38 -18.33 -10.85
C LEU A 129 9.27 -17.09 -10.68
N LYS A 130 10.54 -17.17 -11.10
CA LYS A 130 11.41 -16.00 -11.17
C LYS A 130 10.86 -14.95 -12.12
N LYS A 131 10.26 -15.34 -13.25
CA LYS A 131 9.56 -14.41 -14.13
C LYS A 131 8.33 -13.82 -13.47
N LEU A 132 7.46 -14.62 -12.85
CA LEU A 132 6.23 -14.13 -12.21
C LEU A 132 6.54 -13.21 -11.01
N THR A 133 7.50 -13.56 -10.16
CA THR A 133 7.97 -12.69 -9.08
C THR A 133 8.74 -11.48 -9.62
N GLY A 134 9.52 -11.67 -10.69
CA GLY A 134 10.18 -10.60 -11.44
C GLY A 134 9.17 -9.62 -12.04
N TYR A 135 8.16 -10.09 -12.72
CA TYR A 135 7.10 -9.26 -13.29
C TYR A 135 6.33 -8.48 -12.21
N ASN A 136 6.00 -9.08 -11.06
CA ASN A 136 5.39 -8.35 -9.96
C ASN A 136 6.33 -7.27 -9.39
N LYS A 137 7.62 -7.57 -9.26
CA LYS A 137 8.61 -6.59 -8.83
C LYS A 137 8.78 -5.47 -9.86
N GLU A 138 8.94 -5.80 -11.14
CA GLU A 138 9.04 -4.82 -12.23
C GLU A 138 7.76 -3.99 -12.36
N LEU A 139 6.58 -4.62 -12.20
CA LEU A 139 5.29 -3.96 -12.31
C LEU A 139 5.08 -2.88 -11.23
N TYR A 140 5.58 -3.12 -10.01
CA TYR A 140 5.30 -2.29 -8.84
C TYR A 140 6.52 -1.54 -8.29
N THR A 141 7.68 -1.67 -8.92
CA THR A 141 8.90 -1.00 -8.47
C THR A 141 9.31 0.08 -9.47
N ASP A 142 9.75 1.20 -8.95
CA ASP A 142 10.39 2.25 -9.75
C ASP A 142 11.81 1.81 -10.15
N ALA A 143 12.10 1.80 -11.44
CA ALA A 143 13.35 1.26 -11.99
C ALA A 143 14.60 2.04 -11.55
N LEU A 144 14.48 3.35 -11.31
CA LEU A 144 15.58 4.19 -10.91
C LEU A 144 15.89 4.06 -9.41
N THR A 145 14.86 4.15 -8.58
CA THR A 145 15.03 4.29 -7.12
C THR A 145 14.84 2.98 -6.37
N GLY A 146 14.24 1.98 -7.02
CA GLY A 146 13.90 0.70 -6.41
C GLY A 146 12.82 0.80 -5.31
N THR A 147 12.16 1.94 -5.14
CA THR A 147 10.99 2.11 -4.28
C THR A 147 9.76 1.53 -4.96
N TYR A 148 8.64 1.44 -4.27
CA TYR A 148 7.39 1.18 -4.98
C TYR A 148 7.10 2.34 -5.94
N ASN A 149 6.42 2.04 -7.06
CA ASN A 149 5.98 3.03 -8.03
C ASN A 149 4.52 3.45 -7.76
N ARG A 150 4.04 4.48 -8.48
CA ARG A 150 2.68 4.99 -8.37
C ARG A 150 1.62 3.92 -8.63
N ARG A 151 1.89 2.96 -9.53
CA ARG A 151 0.96 1.87 -9.82
C ARG A 151 0.71 0.99 -8.61
N TYR A 152 1.73 0.73 -7.77
CA TYR A 152 1.55 0.01 -6.50
C TYR A 152 0.58 0.73 -5.57
N TYR A 153 0.69 2.06 -5.47
CA TYR A 153 -0.28 2.85 -4.72
C TYR A 153 -1.70 2.69 -5.27
N GLU A 154 -1.91 2.89 -6.57
CA GLU A 154 -3.24 2.83 -7.19
C GLU A 154 -3.90 1.45 -7.03
N ASP A 155 -3.14 0.38 -7.27
CA ASP A 155 -3.67 -0.99 -7.30
C ASP A 155 -3.80 -1.61 -5.90
N ARG A 156 -2.95 -1.22 -4.92
CA ARG A 156 -2.82 -1.92 -3.64
C ARG A 156 -3.12 -1.07 -2.40
N LEU A 157 -2.81 0.20 -2.41
CA LEU A 157 -2.83 1.02 -1.19
C LEU A 157 -3.99 2.02 -1.15
N LYS A 158 -4.45 2.51 -2.28
CA LYS A 158 -5.41 3.62 -2.39
C LYS A 158 -6.61 3.52 -1.43
N LYS A 159 -7.15 2.32 -1.23
CA LYS A 159 -8.31 2.05 -0.38
C LYS A 159 -7.95 1.57 1.03
N MET A 160 -6.68 1.62 1.41
CA MET A 160 -6.23 1.25 2.76
C MET A 160 -6.87 2.16 3.81
N LYS A 161 -7.32 1.56 4.92
CA LYS A 161 -7.93 2.26 6.06
C LYS A 161 -7.20 1.98 7.38
N GLU A 162 -6.09 1.27 7.32
CA GLU A 162 -5.28 0.97 8.49
C GLU A 162 -4.63 2.25 9.03
N ALA A 163 -4.60 2.40 10.35
CA ALA A 163 -3.99 3.56 10.99
C ALA A 163 -2.50 3.68 10.64
N ALA A 164 -2.11 4.80 10.08
CA ALA A 164 -0.74 5.08 9.67
C ALA A 164 -0.42 6.58 9.74
N GLY A 165 0.88 6.89 9.83
CA GLY A 165 1.39 8.21 9.49
C GLY A 165 1.64 8.29 7.98
N VAL A 166 1.12 9.31 7.33
CA VAL A 166 1.21 9.52 5.88
C VAL A 166 1.94 10.83 5.61
N ALA A 167 2.97 10.80 4.78
CA ALA A 167 3.68 12.01 4.39
C ALA A 167 3.90 12.08 2.89
N MET A 168 3.65 13.24 2.33
CA MET A 168 4.09 13.63 0.99
C MET A 168 5.41 14.38 1.11
N ILE A 169 6.38 13.98 0.30
CA ILE A 169 7.75 14.52 0.29
C ILE A 169 8.06 14.96 -1.14
N ASP A 170 8.52 16.17 -1.30
CA ASP A 170 8.92 16.73 -2.58
C ASP A 170 10.34 17.30 -2.51
N LEU A 171 11.14 17.05 -3.52
CA LEU A 171 12.49 17.57 -3.60
C LEU A 171 12.48 19.03 -4.06
N ASP A 172 13.01 19.92 -3.21
CA ASP A 172 13.14 21.32 -3.56
C ASP A 172 14.16 21.52 -4.69
N ASP A 173 13.81 22.39 -5.63
CA ASP A 173 14.67 22.77 -6.74
C ASP A 173 15.14 21.62 -7.66
N PHE A 174 14.46 20.49 -7.69
CA PHE A 174 14.85 19.32 -8.47
C PHE A 174 15.01 19.63 -9.97
N LYS A 175 14.09 20.42 -10.52
CA LYS A 175 14.17 20.87 -11.91
C LYS A 175 15.46 21.68 -12.16
N MET A 176 15.81 22.58 -11.23
CA MET A 176 17.05 23.35 -11.34
C MET A 176 18.30 22.45 -11.36
N TYR A 177 18.32 21.38 -10.58
CA TYR A 177 19.44 20.42 -10.63
C TYR A 177 19.54 19.75 -12.00
N ASN A 178 18.40 19.30 -12.56
CA ASN A 178 18.37 18.73 -13.92
C ASN A 178 18.83 19.72 -14.98
N ASP A 179 18.33 20.95 -14.94
CA ASP A 179 18.65 21.98 -15.92
C ASP A 179 20.11 22.43 -15.83
N THR A 180 20.70 22.43 -14.62
CA THR A 180 22.06 22.91 -14.39
C THR A 180 23.14 21.83 -14.59
N TYR A 181 22.85 20.59 -14.13
CA TYR A 181 23.83 19.50 -14.04
C TYR A 181 23.48 18.29 -14.91
N GLY A 182 22.31 18.34 -15.60
CA GLY A 182 21.81 17.27 -16.44
C GLY A 182 21.05 16.18 -15.66
N HIS A 183 20.25 15.39 -16.38
CA HIS A 183 19.40 14.34 -15.79
C HIS A 183 20.15 13.30 -14.95
N ARG A 184 21.42 13.00 -15.30
CA ARG A 184 22.24 12.09 -14.48
C ARG A 184 22.48 12.62 -13.06
N ALA A 185 22.56 13.93 -12.90
CA ALA A 185 22.65 14.52 -11.57
C ALA A 185 21.35 14.39 -10.81
N GLY A 186 20.20 14.62 -11.48
CA GLY A 186 18.88 14.38 -10.91
C GLY A 186 18.68 12.91 -10.46
N ASP A 187 19.11 11.95 -11.27
CA ASP A 187 19.06 10.53 -10.91
C ASP A 187 19.86 10.24 -9.63
N LYS A 188 21.04 10.83 -9.49
CA LYS A 188 21.88 10.70 -8.28
C LYS A 188 21.25 11.39 -7.06
N VAL A 189 20.55 12.49 -7.26
CA VAL A 189 19.79 13.17 -6.22
C VAL A 189 18.68 12.27 -5.71
N LEU A 190 17.86 11.71 -6.60
CA LEU A 190 16.78 10.79 -6.25
C LEU A 190 17.29 9.55 -5.51
N ASP A 191 18.35 8.92 -6.00
CA ASP A 191 18.99 7.77 -5.35
C ASP A 191 19.52 8.11 -3.96
N ALA A 192 20.16 9.27 -3.78
CA ALA A 192 20.65 9.72 -2.49
C ALA A 192 19.53 9.94 -1.49
N VAL A 193 18.45 10.62 -1.89
CA VAL A 193 17.30 10.88 -1.04
C VAL A 193 16.63 9.57 -0.61
N VAL A 194 16.38 8.66 -1.54
CA VAL A 194 15.78 7.35 -1.22
C VAL A 194 16.65 6.54 -0.27
N LYS A 195 17.96 6.55 -0.44
CA LYS A 195 18.91 5.88 0.47
C LYS A 195 18.82 6.43 1.90
N VAL A 196 18.69 7.74 2.04
CA VAL A 196 18.51 8.37 3.36
C VAL A 196 17.16 7.96 3.97
N ILE A 197 16.07 8.12 3.24
CA ILE A 197 14.74 7.75 3.76
C ILE A 197 14.73 6.29 4.20
N ARG A 198 15.25 5.37 3.38
CA ARG A 198 15.31 3.93 3.71
C ARG A 198 16.11 3.60 4.97
N LYS A 199 17.13 4.38 5.32
CA LYS A 199 17.87 4.23 6.58
C LYS A 199 17.04 4.66 7.79
N CYS A 200 16.14 5.61 7.60
CA CYS A 200 15.32 6.17 8.67
C CYS A 200 14.03 5.37 8.94
N ILE A 201 13.61 4.48 8.02
CA ILE A 201 12.34 3.76 8.11
C ILE A 201 12.53 2.25 8.33
N ARG A 202 11.48 1.58 8.79
CA ARG A 202 11.46 0.12 9.03
C ARG A 202 11.14 -0.62 7.73
N LYS A 203 11.39 -1.93 7.69
CA LYS A 203 10.98 -2.79 6.55
C LYS A 203 9.46 -2.86 6.37
N SER A 204 8.70 -2.65 7.43
CA SER A 204 7.23 -2.60 7.42
C SER A 204 6.67 -1.32 6.83
N ASP A 205 7.47 -0.26 6.79
CA ASP A 205 7.07 1.03 6.26
C ASP A 205 7.14 1.03 4.73
N ILE A 206 6.32 1.85 4.10
CA ILE A 206 6.17 1.85 2.64
C ILE A 206 6.65 3.17 2.09
N LEU A 207 7.55 3.10 1.11
CA LEU A 207 8.02 4.26 0.35
C LEU A 207 7.66 4.06 -1.12
N VAL A 208 6.91 5.01 -1.67
CA VAL A 208 6.42 5.02 -3.05
C VAL A 208 6.99 6.24 -3.76
N ARG A 209 7.55 6.10 -4.94
CA ARG A 209 7.79 7.22 -5.85
C ARG A 209 6.46 7.57 -6.52
N TYR A 210 5.86 8.67 -6.08
CA TYR A 210 4.50 9.07 -6.46
C TYR A 210 4.49 9.89 -7.75
N GLY A 211 5.51 10.74 -7.94
CA GLY A 211 5.74 11.57 -9.10
C GLY A 211 7.20 11.55 -9.54
N GLY A 212 7.62 12.54 -10.31
CA GLY A 212 9.01 12.68 -10.79
C GLY A 212 10.01 12.82 -9.64
N ASP A 213 9.76 13.77 -8.76
CA ASP A 213 10.52 14.17 -7.58
C ASP A 213 9.70 14.04 -6.27
N GLU A 214 8.50 13.48 -6.35
CA GLU A 214 7.58 13.32 -5.24
C GLU A 214 7.58 11.89 -4.70
N PHE A 215 7.60 11.77 -3.39
CA PHE A 215 7.53 10.51 -2.67
C PHE A 215 6.38 10.49 -1.68
N LEU A 216 5.69 9.36 -1.61
CA LEU A 216 4.71 9.05 -0.59
C LEU A 216 5.35 8.09 0.42
N LEU A 217 5.36 8.49 1.68
CA LEU A 217 5.85 7.70 2.81
C LEU A 217 4.69 7.30 3.72
N ILE A 218 4.57 6.01 4.02
CA ILE A 218 3.55 5.47 4.92
C ILE A 218 4.26 4.75 6.06
N LEU A 219 4.10 5.25 7.27
CA LEU A 219 4.68 4.72 8.50
C LEU A 219 3.59 3.98 9.29
N LYS A 220 3.67 2.66 9.32
CA LYS A 220 2.69 1.81 10.01
C LYS A 220 2.86 1.87 11.53
N ASP A 221 1.75 1.83 12.27
CA ASP A 221 1.73 1.71 13.73
C ASP A 221 2.68 2.70 14.43
N ILE A 222 2.63 3.97 14.03
CA ILE A 222 3.49 5.02 14.60
C ILE A 222 2.68 5.96 15.51
N GLY A 223 3.25 6.28 16.67
CA GLY A 223 2.73 7.31 17.56
C GLY A 223 2.86 8.71 16.96
N GLU A 224 2.07 9.65 17.46
CA GLU A 224 2.00 11.01 16.91
C GLU A 224 3.34 11.77 17.04
N ALA A 225 3.90 11.79 18.25
CA ALA A 225 5.19 12.45 18.51
C ALA A 225 6.34 11.81 17.72
N ASP A 226 6.35 10.46 17.65
CA ASP A 226 7.37 9.72 16.91
C ASP A 226 7.25 9.97 15.41
N PHE A 227 6.02 10.15 14.90
CA PHE A 227 5.77 10.47 13.50
C PHE A 227 6.39 11.81 13.12
N VAL A 228 6.07 12.87 13.87
CA VAL A 228 6.61 14.21 13.63
C VAL A 228 8.14 14.22 13.74
N GLN A 229 8.68 13.61 14.79
CA GLN A 229 10.13 13.51 14.98
C GLN A 229 10.80 12.74 13.82
N LYS A 230 10.18 11.66 13.35
CA LYS A 230 10.68 10.87 12.21
C LYS A 230 10.76 11.70 10.93
N LEU A 231 9.75 12.51 10.65
CA LEU A 231 9.76 13.39 9.47
C LEU A 231 10.86 14.44 9.56
N HIS A 232 11.08 15.06 10.74
CA HIS A 232 12.18 15.98 10.96
C HIS A 232 13.55 15.30 10.80
N THR A 233 13.71 14.10 11.36
CA THR A 233 14.95 13.32 11.19
C THR A 233 15.25 13.06 9.71
N ILE A 234 14.24 12.65 8.93
CA ILE A 234 14.39 12.42 7.48
C ILE A 234 14.81 13.70 6.77
N GLN A 235 14.15 14.81 7.05
CA GLN A 235 14.44 16.11 6.44
C GLN A 235 15.89 16.56 6.76
N GLU A 236 16.32 16.47 8.01
CA GLU A 236 17.66 16.85 8.44
C GLU A 236 18.75 15.96 7.83
N GLU A 237 18.57 14.65 7.84
CA GLU A 237 19.50 13.69 7.26
C GLU A 237 19.66 13.91 5.73
N ILE A 238 18.55 14.21 5.03
CA ILE A 238 18.62 14.61 3.62
C ILE A 238 19.41 15.90 3.47
N HIS A 239 19.12 16.92 4.28
CA HIS A 239 19.79 18.21 4.19
C HIS A 239 21.31 18.13 4.47
N GLN A 240 21.73 17.24 5.35
CA GLN A 240 23.14 16.99 5.66
C GLN A 240 23.85 16.15 4.60
N THR A 241 23.11 15.41 3.77
CA THR A 241 23.68 14.51 2.76
C THR A 241 24.35 15.30 1.63
N ARG A 242 25.50 14.80 1.21
CA ARG A 242 26.31 15.38 0.13
C ARG A 242 26.56 14.33 -0.95
N ILE A 243 26.41 14.73 -2.19
CA ILE A 243 26.71 13.89 -3.36
C ILE A 243 28.14 14.16 -3.76
N GLN A 244 29.03 13.16 -3.66
CA GLN A 244 30.47 13.33 -3.89
C GLN A 244 30.80 13.88 -5.28
N GLU A 245 30.06 13.43 -6.30
CA GLU A 245 30.23 13.85 -7.70
C GLU A 245 29.70 15.26 -7.95
N TYR A 246 28.78 15.76 -7.10
CA TYR A 246 28.13 17.07 -7.27
C TYR A 246 28.16 17.88 -5.96
N LYS A 247 29.36 18.24 -5.52
CA LYS A 247 29.59 18.91 -4.21
C LYS A 247 28.82 20.21 -4.00
N LYS A 248 28.40 20.87 -5.10
CA LYS A 248 27.60 22.11 -5.02
C LYS A 248 26.12 21.89 -4.78
N ILE A 249 25.60 20.70 -5.03
CA ILE A 249 24.20 20.39 -4.78
C ILE A 249 23.96 20.30 -3.27
N ARG A 250 22.97 21.04 -2.80
CA ARG A 250 22.47 21.00 -1.42
C ARG A 250 21.08 20.40 -1.44
N LEU A 251 20.95 19.18 -0.94
CA LEU A 251 19.66 18.50 -0.91
C LEU A 251 18.75 19.18 0.10
N SER A 252 17.51 19.43 -0.30
CA SER A 252 16.44 19.84 0.58
C SER A 252 15.11 19.26 0.12
N VAL A 253 14.20 19.07 1.05
CA VAL A 253 12.88 18.50 0.82
C VAL A 253 11.84 19.27 1.58
N SER A 254 10.67 19.42 0.98
CA SER A 254 9.46 19.92 1.62
C SER A 254 8.57 18.72 1.95
N ILE A 255 8.17 18.60 3.22
CA ILE A 255 7.42 17.44 3.72
C ILE A 255 6.11 17.93 4.33
N GLY A 256 4.98 17.36 3.86
CA GLY A 256 3.68 17.48 4.49
C GLY A 256 3.27 16.17 5.13
N GLY A 257 2.92 16.18 6.41
CA GLY A 257 2.60 14.97 7.15
C GLY A 257 1.28 15.01 7.89
N VAL A 258 0.54 13.93 7.86
CA VAL A 258 -0.72 13.74 8.60
C VAL A 258 -0.79 12.34 9.20
N ARG A 259 -1.57 12.19 10.26
CA ARG A 259 -1.98 10.85 10.71
C ARG A 259 -3.36 10.53 10.15
N MET A 260 -3.50 9.30 9.65
CA MET A 260 -4.79 8.78 9.24
C MET A 260 -5.75 8.71 10.43
N LYS A 261 -6.97 9.14 10.18
CA LYS A 261 -8.12 9.01 11.08
C LYS A 261 -9.06 7.92 10.50
N GLU A 262 -10.35 8.05 10.70
CA GLU A 262 -11.34 7.16 10.08
C GLU A 262 -11.58 7.57 8.60
N GLU A 263 -10.54 7.42 7.80
CA GLU A 263 -10.51 7.86 6.39
C GLU A 263 -9.73 6.87 5.53
N THR A 264 -9.80 7.03 4.22
CA THR A 264 -8.98 6.27 3.26
C THR A 264 -7.58 6.87 3.13
N LEU A 265 -6.62 6.06 2.66
CA LEU A 265 -5.28 6.57 2.37
C LEU A 265 -5.30 7.71 1.33
N GLU A 266 -6.20 7.66 0.36
CA GLU A 266 -6.36 8.73 -0.65
C GLU A 266 -6.73 10.07 -0.01
N GLU A 267 -7.65 10.06 0.95
CA GLU A 267 -8.06 11.29 1.68
C GLU A 267 -6.91 11.81 2.56
N ALA A 268 -6.17 10.93 3.21
CA ALA A 268 -5.00 11.31 4.00
C ALA A 268 -3.89 11.91 3.12
N ILE A 269 -3.64 11.36 1.92
CA ILE A 269 -2.68 11.90 0.96
C ILE A 269 -3.07 13.32 0.54
N ASN A 270 -4.33 13.57 0.23
CA ASN A 270 -4.81 14.91 -0.15
C ASN A 270 -4.55 15.93 0.96
N ARG A 271 -4.70 15.54 2.23
CA ARG A 271 -4.35 16.41 3.37
C ARG A 271 -2.85 16.61 3.51
N ALA A 272 -2.06 15.54 3.37
CA ALA A 272 -0.60 15.61 3.43
C ALA A 272 -0.02 16.50 2.31
N ASP A 273 -0.57 16.39 1.10
CA ASP A 273 -0.19 17.23 -0.05
C ASP A 273 -0.42 18.72 0.22
N HIS A 274 -1.56 19.06 0.81
CA HIS A 274 -1.82 20.43 1.23
C HIS A 274 -0.75 20.99 2.19
N PHE A 275 -0.31 20.18 3.17
CA PHE A 275 0.78 20.58 4.09
C PHE A 275 2.14 20.62 3.40
N MET A 276 2.42 19.72 2.47
CA MET A 276 3.62 19.75 1.65
C MET A 276 3.70 21.04 0.81
N TYR A 277 2.57 21.46 0.22
CA TYR A 277 2.53 22.73 -0.51
C TYR A 277 2.83 23.93 0.41
N GLN A 278 2.36 23.93 1.66
CA GLN A 278 2.74 24.95 2.64
C GLN A 278 4.26 24.90 2.96
N ALA A 279 4.83 23.70 3.13
CA ALA A 279 6.26 23.54 3.35
C ALA A 279 7.10 24.09 2.19
N LYS A 280 6.67 23.92 0.94
CA LYS A 280 7.33 24.46 -0.26
C LYS A 280 7.49 25.97 -0.27
N THR A 281 6.63 26.74 0.41
CA THR A 281 6.73 28.19 0.46
C THR A 281 8.01 28.67 1.17
N GLN A 282 8.55 27.87 2.08
CA GLN A 282 9.77 28.18 2.83
C GLN A 282 10.94 27.28 2.45
N LYS A 283 10.68 26.17 1.78
CA LYS A 283 11.60 25.07 1.44
C LYS A 283 12.27 24.45 2.66
N ASN A 284 12.82 23.25 2.49
CA ASN A 284 13.53 22.51 3.55
C ASN A 284 12.75 22.47 4.87
N MET A 285 11.44 22.18 4.80
CA MET A 285 10.53 22.29 5.94
C MET A 285 9.63 21.07 6.07
N VAL A 286 9.26 20.75 7.31
CA VAL A 286 8.22 19.79 7.67
C VAL A 286 7.01 20.56 8.19
N VAL A 287 5.85 20.31 7.63
CA VAL A 287 4.56 20.86 8.10
C VAL A 287 3.62 19.70 8.41
N THR A 288 3.03 19.71 9.60
CA THR A 288 2.07 18.73 10.07
C THR A 288 0.83 19.41 10.66
N GLU A 289 -0.24 18.67 10.87
CA GLU A 289 -1.46 19.21 11.48
C GLU A 289 -1.22 19.87 12.84
N GLU A 290 -0.32 19.33 13.65
CA GLU A 290 -0.02 19.82 15.01
C GLU A 290 0.61 21.19 15.02
N ARG A 291 1.50 21.48 14.08
CA ARG A 291 2.17 22.79 14.04
C ARG A 291 1.17 23.93 13.78
N LYS A 292 0.07 23.65 13.08
CA LYS A 292 -1.04 24.61 12.89
C LYS A 292 -1.79 24.90 14.20
N LEU A 293 -1.91 23.91 15.08
CA LEU A 293 -2.56 24.07 16.38
C LEU A 293 -1.71 24.90 17.35
N GLN A 294 -0.39 24.75 17.32
CA GLN A 294 0.54 25.52 18.16
C GLN A 294 0.62 26.97 17.72
N THR A 295 0.76 27.26 16.43
CA THR A 295 0.75 28.64 15.93
C THR A 295 -0.61 29.34 16.14
N ALA A 296 -1.73 28.63 16.00
CA ALA A 296 -3.05 29.17 16.30
C ALA A 296 -3.29 29.38 17.81
N GLY A 297 -2.58 28.65 18.67
CA GLY A 297 -2.57 28.81 20.12
C GLY A 297 -1.72 30.03 20.55
N GLU A 298 -0.56 30.20 19.95
CA GLU A 298 0.34 31.34 20.23
C GLU A 298 -0.19 32.65 19.69
N GLU A 299 -0.78 32.69 18.49
CA GLU A 299 -1.48 33.88 17.97
C GLU A 299 -2.67 34.31 18.82
N LYS A 300 -3.37 33.37 19.48
CA LYS A 300 -4.46 33.75 20.42
C LYS A 300 -3.96 34.34 21.74
N VAL A 301 -2.72 34.03 22.17
CA VAL A 301 -2.13 34.58 23.40
C VAL A 301 -1.49 35.94 23.16
N GLU A 302 -0.90 36.19 21.97
CA GLU A 302 -0.31 37.52 21.66
C GLU A 302 -1.36 38.55 21.24
N ASN A 303 -2.45 38.16 20.54
CA ASN A 303 -3.50 39.07 20.13
C ASN A 303 -4.37 39.64 21.29
N SER A 304 -4.17 39.15 22.52
CA SER A 304 -4.86 39.76 23.70
C SER A 304 -4.17 41.03 24.25
N LYS A 305 -3.03 41.43 23.71
CA LYS A 305 -2.23 42.57 24.24
C LYS A 305 -1.95 43.72 23.25
N MET A 306 -2.41 43.67 22.01
CA MET A 306 -2.24 44.83 21.09
C MET A 306 -3.52 45.28 20.47
N SER A 307 -3.98 46.42 20.96
CA SER A 307 -5.13 47.16 20.42
C SER A 307 -4.84 47.79 19.03
N LYS A 308 -5.75 47.52 18.10
CA LYS A 308 -6.19 48.36 17.00
C LYS A 308 -5.22 49.31 16.29
N LYS A 309 -4.73 48.87 15.14
CA LYS A 309 -4.63 49.75 13.95
C LYS A 309 -4.93 48.92 12.71
N SER A 310 -6.13 49.03 12.20
CA SER A 310 -6.57 48.48 10.91
C SER A 310 -5.78 49.19 9.79
N ARG A 311 -4.84 48.45 9.15
CA ARG A 311 -4.31 48.84 7.85
C ARG A 311 -4.96 47.94 6.81
N SER A 312 -5.82 48.51 5.99
CA SER A 312 -6.35 47.82 4.80
C SER A 312 -5.19 47.58 3.82
N HIS A 313 -4.90 46.35 3.53
CA HIS A 313 -3.94 45.98 2.48
C HIS A 313 -4.74 45.69 1.20
N ARG A 314 -4.36 46.32 0.08
CA ARG A 314 -4.87 45.95 -1.23
C ARG A 314 -3.99 44.84 -1.79
N VAL A 315 -4.58 43.69 -2.08
CA VAL A 315 -3.91 42.54 -2.71
C VAL A 315 -4.33 42.52 -4.17
N MET A 316 -3.35 42.52 -5.07
CA MET A 316 -3.57 42.32 -6.50
C MET A 316 -3.30 40.85 -6.82
N ILE A 317 -4.31 40.17 -7.34
CA ILE A 317 -4.19 38.77 -7.79
C ILE A 317 -3.95 38.78 -9.30
N VAL A 318 -2.80 38.26 -9.73
CA VAL A 318 -2.44 38.11 -11.14
C VAL A 318 -2.21 36.60 -11.38
N ASP A 319 -3.15 35.98 -12.06
CA ASP A 319 -3.08 34.55 -12.45
C ASP A 319 -3.84 34.39 -13.76
N ASP A 320 -3.36 33.57 -14.67
CA ASP A 320 -3.96 33.33 -15.99
C ASP A 320 -5.16 32.37 -15.90
N SER A 321 -5.28 31.61 -14.79
CA SER A 321 -6.39 30.70 -14.52
C SER A 321 -7.56 31.41 -13.80
N GLU A 322 -8.73 31.37 -14.39
CA GLU A 322 -9.97 31.87 -13.74
C GLU A 322 -10.30 31.12 -12.45
N MET A 323 -10.05 29.82 -12.40
CA MET A 323 -10.30 28.99 -11.23
C MET A 323 -9.39 29.40 -10.07
N ASN A 324 -8.10 29.62 -10.32
CA ASN A 324 -7.17 30.07 -9.29
C ASN A 324 -7.54 31.46 -8.76
N ARG A 325 -7.94 32.40 -9.63
CA ARG A 325 -8.39 33.72 -9.21
C ARG A 325 -9.65 33.64 -8.34
N PHE A 326 -10.57 32.71 -8.65
CA PHE A 326 -11.79 32.51 -7.87
C PHE A 326 -11.44 31.96 -6.48
N LEU A 327 -10.64 30.90 -6.40
CA LEU A 327 -10.21 30.31 -5.13
C LEU A 327 -9.47 31.29 -4.22
N LEU A 328 -8.58 32.12 -4.80
CA LEU A 328 -7.86 33.14 -4.03
C LEU A 328 -8.79 34.25 -3.49
N ARG A 329 -9.84 34.64 -4.23
CA ARG A 329 -10.85 35.57 -3.73
C ARG A 329 -11.65 35.01 -2.57
N GLU A 330 -12.10 33.76 -2.67
CA GLU A 330 -12.78 33.03 -1.58
C GLU A 330 -11.92 32.96 -0.33
N MET A 331 -10.63 32.64 -0.48
CA MET A 331 -9.68 32.58 0.64
C MET A 331 -9.39 33.91 1.31
N LEU A 332 -9.50 35.04 0.58
CA LEU A 332 -9.25 36.38 1.07
C LEU A 332 -10.53 37.07 1.59
N GLY A 333 -11.68 36.40 1.49
CA GLY A 333 -12.96 36.87 2.08
C GLY A 333 -13.62 38.05 1.38
N GLN A 334 -13.49 38.14 0.04
CA GLN A 334 -14.18 39.12 -0.81
C GLN A 334 -15.05 38.45 -1.85
#